data_7c4af39223f6a75eb9c088097335d032
#
_entry.id   7c4af39223f6a75eb9c088097335d032
#
_cell.length_a   1.000
_cell.length_b   1.000
_cell.length_c   1.000
_cell.angle_alpha   90.00
_cell.angle_beta   90.00
_cell.angle_gamma   90.00
#
_symmetry.space_group_name_H-M   'P 1'
#
loop_
_entity.id
_entity.type
_entity.pdbx_description
1 polymer ?
#
loop_
_entity_poly.entity_id
_entity_poly.type
_entity_poly.pdbx_seq_one_letter_code
_entity_poly.pdbx_strand_id
1 'polypeptide(L)'
;MDSLCDLGLTSYEDRAYRALLSIGTGTAASVAAESGVPKGRIYDALGGLRSRGLVREQTAGEPKRYVAVEPEIAADRLVDARTRELSQRIETLEDGRDDLVDRLAGAGTPEDAFWTAAVGAAESRELLFERLDAAVERVVVAADAVSSQVEIGEE
;
A
#
# COMPACT_ATOMS: atom_id res chain seq x y z
N MET A 1 12.06 -12.94 -3.38
CA MET A 1 10.72 -13.07 -3.98
C MET A 1 10.61 -14.47 -4.57
N ASP A 2 10.21 -15.43 -3.74
CA ASP A 2 10.22 -16.86 -4.12
C ASP A 2 8.82 -17.45 -4.32
N SER A 3 7.78 -16.66 -4.12
CA SER A 3 6.39 -17.11 -4.19
C SER A 3 5.52 -16.12 -4.97
N LEU A 4 4.62 -16.66 -5.79
CA LEU A 4 3.58 -15.86 -6.46
C LEU A 4 2.60 -15.23 -5.46
N CYS A 5 2.64 -15.67 -4.21
CA CYS A 5 1.89 -15.04 -3.12
C CYS A 5 2.32 -13.58 -2.87
N ASP A 6 3.61 -13.26 -3.10
CA ASP A 6 4.11 -11.88 -2.99
C ASP A 6 3.47 -10.95 -4.04
N LEU A 7 3.00 -11.54 -5.13
CA LEU A 7 2.26 -10.85 -6.21
C LEU A 7 0.74 -10.94 -6.07
N GLY A 8 0.25 -11.38 -4.90
CA GLY A 8 -1.16 -11.37 -4.55
C GLY A 8 -1.96 -12.63 -4.86
N LEU A 9 -1.30 -13.76 -5.14
CA LEU A 9 -1.97 -15.05 -5.18
C LEU A 9 -2.17 -15.60 -3.76
N THR A 10 -3.24 -16.35 -3.58
CA THR A 10 -3.39 -17.18 -2.39
C THR A 10 -2.45 -18.40 -2.47
N SER A 11 -2.13 -18.99 -1.33
CA SER A 11 -1.32 -20.20 -1.26
C SER A 11 -1.91 -21.38 -2.07
N TYR A 12 -3.23 -21.47 -2.18
CA TYR A 12 -3.88 -22.49 -3.00
C TYR A 12 -3.81 -22.19 -4.50
N GLU A 13 -3.90 -20.93 -4.88
CA GLU A 13 -3.73 -20.50 -6.27
C GLU A 13 -2.29 -20.74 -6.74
N ASP A 14 -1.28 -20.37 -5.94
CA ASP A 14 0.13 -20.62 -6.27
C ASP A 14 0.38 -22.11 -6.48
N ARG A 15 -0.05 -22.97 -5.55
CA ARG A 15 0.11 -24.41 -5.65
C ARG A 15 -0.61 -25.02 -6.85
N ALA A 16 -1.84 -24.58 -7.12
CA ALA A 16 -2.63 -25.07 -8.27
C ALA A 16 -1.99 -24.65 -9.60
N TYR A 17 -1.46 -23.42 -9.68
CA TYR A 17 -0.77 -22.94 -10.88
C TYR A 17 0.52 -23.72 -11.15
N ARG A 18 1.36 -23.96 -10.13
CA ARG A 18 2.58 -24.77 -10.25
C ARG A 18 2.28 -26.21 -10.66
N ALA A 19 1.21 -26.79 -10.10
CA ALA A 19 0.77 -28.11 -10.50
C ALA A 19 0.35 -28.17 -11.97
N LEU A 20 -0.37 -27.15 -12.48
CA LEU A 20 -0.71 -27.07 -13.89
C LEU A 20 0.51 -26.90 -14.78
N LEU A 21 1.54 -26.17 -14.36
CA LEU A 21 2.79 -26.08 -15.10
C LEU A 21 3.49 -27.45 -15.18
N SER A 22 3.43 -28.24 -14.09
CA SER A 22 4.03 -29.58 -14.03
C SER A 22 3.30 -30.57 -14.93
N ILE A 23 1.95 -30.60 -14.87
CA ILE A 23 1.16 -31.60 -15.63
C ILE A 23 0.74 -31.12 -17.04
N GLY A 24 0.96 -29.85 -17.37
CA GLY A 24 0.61 -29.22 -18.64
C GLY A 24 -0.88 -28.95 -18.75
N THR A 25 -1.72 -29.96 -18.82
CA THR A 25 -3.18 -29.85 -18.88
C THR A 25 -3.84 -30.85 -17.94
N GLY A 26 -4.78 -30.39 -17.12
CA GLY A 26 -5.42 -31.25 -16.13
C GLY A 26 -6.87 -30.91 -15.84
N THR A 27 -7.58 -31.91 -15.32
CA THR A 27 -8.91 -31.70 -14.70
C THR A 27 -8.73 -31.12 -13.29
N ALA A 28 -9.79 -30.54 -12.71
CA ALA A 28 -9.75 -30.09 -11.32
C ALA A 28 -9.29 -31.19 -10.34
N ALA A 29 -9.69 -32.44 -10.60
CA ALA A 29 -9.29 -33.57 -9.77
C ALA A 29 -7.79 -33.89 -9.88
N SER A 30 -7.21 -33.86 -11.10
CA SER A 30 -5.78 -34.09 -11.30
C SER A 30 -4.93 -32.97 -10.74
N VAL A 31 -5.38 -31.72 -10.90
CA VAL A 31 -4.71 -30.55 -10.29
C VAL A 31 -4.75 -30.62 -8.76
N ALA A 32 -5.86 -31.02 -8.17
CA ALA A 32 -5.97 -31.19 -6.72
C ALA A 32 -5.01 -32.28 -6.20
N ALA A 33 -4.91 -33.39 -6.93
CA ALA A 33 -3.99 -34.49 -6.58
C ALA A 33 -2.53 -34.06 -6.64
N GLU A 34 -2.13 -33.36 -7.70
CA GLU A 34 -0.77 -32.87 -7.91
C GLU A 34 -0.40 -31.74 -6.94
N SER A 35 -1.30 -30.76 -6.76
CA SER A 35 -1.04 -29.58 -5.92
C SER A 35 -1.17 -29.87 -4.42
N GLY A 36 -1.85 -30.96 -4.02
CA GLY A 36 -2.26 -31.20 -2.66
C GLY A 36 -3.27 -30.16 -2.12
N VAL A 37 -3.92 -29.42 -2.99
CA VAL A 37 -5.03 -28.52 -2.61
C VAL A 37 -6.27 -29.37 -2.33
N PRO A 38 -6.98 -29.15 -1.21
CA PRO A 38 -8.19 -29.90 -0.89
C PRO A 38 -9.23 -29.83 -2.02
N LYS A 39 -9.90 -30.95 -2.33
CA LYS A 39 -10.92 -31.02 -3.40
C LYS A 39 -12.01 -29.97 -3.26
N GLY A 40 -12.39 -29.60 -2.04
CA GLY A 40 -13.37 -28.54 -1.78
C GLY A 40 -12.89 -27.13 -2.08
N ARG A 41 -11.57 -26.93 -2.28
CA ARG A 41 -10.96 -25.61 -2.53
C ARG A 41 -10.35 -25.45 -3.91
N ILE A 42 -10.21 -26.56 -4.65
CA ILE A 42 -9.55 -26.51 -5.96
C ILE A 42 -10.33 -25.68 -6.98
N TYR A 43 -11.65 -25.72 -6.92
CA TYR A 43 -12.50 -24.95 -7.85
C TYR A 43 -12.41 -23.44 -7.56
N ASP A 44 -12.30 -23.05 -6.28
CA ASP A 44 -12.07 -21.67 -5.87
C ASP A 44 -10.71 -21.19 -6.38
N ALA A 45 -9.65 -21.98 -6.18
CA ALA A 45 -8.31 -21.66 -6.65
C ALA A 45 -8.23 -21.55 -8.18
N LEU A 46 -8.81 -22.51 -8.91
CA LEU A 46 -8.86 -22.45 -10.38
C LEU A 46 -9.70 -21.28 -10.89
N GLY A 47 -10.80 -20.97 -10.20
CA GLY A 47 -11.64 -19.81 -10.47
C GLY A 47 -10.88 -18.50 -10.30
N GLY A 48 -10.14 -18.35 -9.20
CA GLY A 48 -9.27 -17.21 -8.93
C GLY A 48 -8.18 -17.05 -9.99
N LEU A 49 -7.48 -18.13 -10.33
CA LEU A 49 -6.47 -18.12 -11.39
C LEU A 49 -7.07 -17.74 -12.76
N ARG A 50 -8.26 -18.25 -13.07
CA ARG A 50 -8.97 -17.92 -14.31
C ARG A 50 -9.36 -16.43 -14.35
N SER A 51 -9.91 -15.89 -13.28
CA SER A 51 -10.31 -14.47 -13.22
C SER A 51 -9.12 -13.52 -13.39
N ARG A 52 -7.95 -13.95 -12.98
CA ARG A 52 -6.67 -13.22 -13.19
C ARG A 52 -6.04 -13.49 -14.57
N GLY A 53 -6.65 -14.39 -15.36
CA GLY A 53 -6.14 -14.77 -16.68
C GLY A 53 -4.89 -15.65 -16.65
N LEU A 54 -4.58 -16.30 -15.52
CA LEU A 54 -3.40 -17.15 -15.34
C LEU A 54 -3.64 -18.59 -15.79
N VAL A 55 -4.91 -18.98 -15.90
CA VAL A 55 -5.36 -20.30 -16.34
C VAL A 55 -6.46 -20.11 -17.36
N ARG A 56 -6.44 -20.96 -18.40
CA ARG A 56 -7.49 -21.07 -19.41
C ARG A 56 -8.26 -22.35 -19.20
N GLU A 57 -9.57 -22.29 -19.35
CA GLU A 57 -10.46 -23.44 -19.36
C GLU A 57 -10.66 -23.91 -20.79
N GLN A 58 -10.44 -25.18 -21.04
CA GLN A 58 -10.76 -25.82 -22.33
C GLN A 58 -12.16 -26.43 -22.23
N THR A 59 -13.07 -25.86 -23.00
CA THR A 59 -14.50 -26.22 -22.97
C THR A 59 -14.85 -27.43 -23.88
N ALA A 60 -13.86 -28.01 -24.54
CA ALA A 60 -14.08 -29.14 -25.45
C ALA A 60 -14.20 -30.45 -24.67
N GLY A 61 -15.37 -30.68 -24.05
CA GLY A 61 -15.69 -31.94 -23.38
C GLY A 61 -15.87 -31.86 -21.86
N GLU A 62 -16.47 -32.90 -21.29
CA GLU A 62 -16.50 -33.10 -19.84
C GLU A 62 -15.59 -34.29 -19.48
N PRO A 63 -14.80 -34.20 -18.40
CA PRO A 63 -14.68 -33.09 -17.47
C PRO A 63 -13.86 -31.93 -18.03
N LYS A 64 -14.17 -30.69 -17.55
CA LYS A 64 -13.44 -29.47 -17.88
C LYS A 64 -11.97 -29.62 -17.64
N ARG A 65 -11.16 -29.14 -18.57
CA ARG A 65 -9.69 -29.14 -18.46
C ARG A 65 -9.15 -27.73 -18.32
N TYR A 66 -8.08 -27.61 -17.59
CA TYR A 66 -7.40 -26.36 -17.30
C TYR A 66 -5.96 -26.44 -17.82
N VAL A 67 -5.47 -25.32 -18.33
CA VAL A 67 -4.09 -25.15 -18.77
C VAL A 67 -3.54 -23.85 -18.20
N ALA A 68 -2.32 -23.89 -17.66
CA ALA A 68 -1.64 -22.68 -17.19
C ALA A 68 -1.22 -21.81 -18.38
N VAL A 69 -1.27 -20.51 -18.19
CA VAL A 69 -0.61 -19.56 -19.08
C VAL A 69 0.90 -19.61 -18.82
N GLU A 70 1.70 -19.29 -19.81
CA GLU A 70 3.16 -19.28 -19.70
C GLU A 70 3.63 -18.42 -18.52
N PRO A 71 4.68 -18.84 -17.78
CA PRO A 71 5.13 -18.17 -16.57
C PRO A 71 5.47 -16.69 -16.75
N GLU A 72 6.09 -16.31 -17.87
CA GLU A 72 6.44 -14.92 -18.17
C GLU A 72 5.18 -14.05 -18.28
N ILE A 73 4.19 -14.51 -19.06
CA ILE A 73 2.91 -13.79 -19.21
C ILE A 73 2.15 -13.74 -17.89
N ALA A 74 2.22 -14.80 -17.09
CA ALA A 74 1.58 -14.83 -15.79
C ALA A 74 2.24 -13.83 -14.82
N ALA A 75 3.56 -13.77 -14.80
CA ALA A 75 4.31 -12.82 -13.99
C ALA A 75 3.98 -11.37 -14.36
N ASP A 76 3.99 -11.03 -15.66
CA ASP A 76 3.63 -9.70 -16.15
C ASP A 76 2.23 -9.29 -15.70
N ARG A 77 1.24 -10.19 -15.87
CA ARG A 77 -0.14 -9.92 -15.45
C ARG A 77 -0.28 -9.68 -13.95
N LEU A 78 0.44 -10.43 -13.15
CA LEU A 78 0.43 -10.28 -11.70
C LEU A 78 1.08 -8.97 -11.27
N VAL A 79 2.23 -8.63 -11.85
CA VAL A 79 2.92 -7.37 -11.57
C VAL A 79 2.06 -6.18 -11.98
N ASP A 80 1.47 -6.21 -13.17
CA ASP A 80 0.58 -5.14 -13.64
C ASP A 80 -0.66 -4.97 -12.75
N ALA A 81 -1.25 -6.09 -12.32
CA ALA A 81 -2.40 -6.05 -11.42
C ALA A 81 -2.02 -5.45 -10.06
N ARG A 82 -0.87 -5.84 -9.53
CA ARG A 82 -0.38 -5.33 -8.24
C ARG A 82 0.01 -3.86 -8.30
N THR A 83 0.65 -3.45 -9.39
CA THR A 83 1.00 -2.05 -9.61
C THR A 83 -0.24 -1.16 -9.66
N ARG A 84 -1.28 -1.58 -10.38
CA ARG A 84 -2.55 -0.85 -10.43
C ARG A 84 -3.23 -0.75 -9.05
N GLU A 85 -3.25 -1.85 -8.29
CA GLU A 85 -3.80 -1.85 -6.94
C GLU A 85 -3.07 -0.86 -6.02
N LEU A 86 -1.72 -0.88 -6.07
CA LEU A 86 -0.90 0.02 -5.27
C LEU A 86 -1.08 1.49 -5.69
N SER A 87 -1.16 1.77 -6.98
CA SER A 87 -1.38 3.13 -7.50
C SER A 87 -2.74 3.68 -7.03
N GLN A 88 -3.81 2.88 -7.13
CA GLN A 88 -5.13 3.27 -6.62
C GLN A 88 -5.12 3.52 -5.12
N ARG A 89 -4.35 2.73 -4.37
CA ARG A 89 -4.24 2.90 -2.92
C ARG A 89 -3.48 4.17 -2.55
N ILE A 90 -2.44 4.52 -3.31
CA ILE A 90 -1.70 5.77 -3.14
C ILE A 90 -2.64 6.96 -3.41
N GLU A 91 -3.35 6.97 -4.54
CA GLU A 91 -4.32 8.01 -4.90
C GLU A 91 -5.37 8.21 -3.80
N THR A 92 -5.95 7.10 -3.30
CA THR A 92 -6.92 7.16 -2.19
C THR A 92 -6.32 7.77 -0.91
N LEU A 93 -5.05 7.49 -0.62
CA LEU A 93 -4.36 8.05 0.56
C LEU A 93 -4.04 9.54 0.38
N GLU A 94 -3.65 9.95 -0.83
CA GLU A 94 -3.41 11.35 -1.17
C GLU A 94 -4.69 12.18 -1.07
N ASP A 95 -5.79 11.70 -1.65
CA ASP A 95 -7.11 12.32 -1.54
C ASP A 95 -7.57 12.42 -0.08
N GLY A 96 -7.40 11.34 0.67
CA GLY A 96 -7.75 11.30 2.10
C GLY A 96 -6.91 12.26 2.96
N ARG A 97 -5.65 12.48 2.59
CA ARG A 97 -4.77 13.46 3.22
C ARG A 97 -5.30 14.88 3.00
N ASP A 98 -5.66 15.20 1.78
CA ASP A 98 -6.12 16.54 1.42
C ASP A 98 -7.47 16.86 2.10
N ASP A 99 -8.40 15.91 2.12
CA ASP A 99 -9.64 16.00 2.90
C ASP A 99 -9.39 16.19 4.41
N LEU A 100 -8.36 15.53 4.94
CA LEU A 100 -7.99 15.67 6.35
C LEU A 100 -7.41 17.04 6.65
N VAL A 101 -6.52 17.54 5.79
CA VAL A 101 -5.94 18.88 5.90
C VAL A 101 -7.04 19.95 5.87
N ASP A 102 -7.98 19.87 4.93
CA ASP A 102 -9.09 20.80 4.81
C ASP A 102 -9.99 20.79 6.06
N ARG A 103 -10.28 19.60 6.60
CA ARG A 103 -11.06 19.49 7.85
C ARG A 103 -10.32 20.03 9.06
N LEU A 104 -9.01 19.81 9.16
CA LEU A 104 -8.20 20.33 10.24
C LEU A 104 -8.03 21.85 10.15
N ALA A 105 -7.83 22.36 8.93
CA ALA A 105 -7.79 23.80 8.67
C ALA A 105 -9.15 24.48 8.95
N GLY A 106 -10.25 23.81 8.57
CA GLY A 106 -11.63 24.32 8.81
C GLY A 106 -12.10 24.18 10.26
N ALA A 107 -11.48 23.30 11.06
CA ALA A 107 -11.77 23.17 12.50
C ALA A 107 -11.25 24.37 13.33
N GLY A 108 -10.66 25.35 12.64
CA GLY A 108 -10.18 26.59 13.21
C GLY A 108 -8.81 26.38 13.88
N THR A 109 -7.78 27.01 13.33
CA THR A 109 -6.89 27.68 14.27
C THR A 109 -7.78 28.61 15.06
N PRO A 110 -7.94 28.43 16.38
CA PRO A 110 -8.64 29.43 17.15
C PRO A 110 -7.95 30.76 16.85
N GLU A 111 -8.66 31.74 16.30
CA GLU A 111 -8.16 33.13 16.26
C GLU A 111 -7.71 33.58 17.64
N ASP A 112 -8.06 32.81 18.66
CA ASP A 112 -7.73 32.93 20.08
C ASP A 112 -6.78 31.85 20.60
N ALA A 113 -6.13 31.00 19.79
CA ALA A 113 -5.11 30.08 20.30
C ALA A 113 -3.83 30.83 20.63
N PHE A 114 -3.88 31.52 21.74
CA PHE A 114 -2.82 32.37 22.29
C PHE A 114 -1.57 31.61 22.71
N TRP A 115 -1.61 30.28 22.79
CA TRP A 115 -0.52 29.52 23.39
C TRP A 115 -0.14 28.29 22.61
N THR A 116 1.04 28.31 22.04
CA THR A 116 1.74 27.09 21.60
C THR A 116 2.87 26.87 22.59
N ALA A 117 2.90 25.71 23.23
CA ALA A 117 3.93 25.35 24.18
C ALA A 117 4.90 24.34 23.54
N ALA A 118 6.19 24.60 23.66
CA ALA A 118 7.23 23.63 23.35
C ALA A 118 7.95 23.25 24.65
N VAL A 119 8.27 21.98 24.81
CA VAL A 119 8.95 21.46 26.00
C VAL A 119 10.36 21.03 25.63
N GLY A 120 11.35 21.77 26.15
CA GLY A 120 12.75 21.51 25.89
C GLY A 120 13.42 22.53 24.96
N ALA A 121 14.72 22.64 25.05
CA ALA A 121 15.49 23.70 24.37
C ALA A 121 15.51 23.53 22.83
N ALA A 122 15.43 22.28 22.33
CA ALA A 122 15.42 22.00 20.89
C ALA A 122 14.08 22.38 20.27
N GLU A 123 12.96 21.90 20.84
CA GLU A 123 11.60 22.18 20.37
C GLU A 123 11.25 23.67 20.51
N SER A 124 11.68 24.30 21.59
CA SER A 124 11.47 25.75 21.80
C SER A 124 12.18 26.59 20.75
N ARG A 125 13.37 26.18 20.33
CA ARG A 125 14.14 26.88 19.30
C ARG A 125 13.48 26.70 17.92
N GLU A 126 13.07 25.49 17.58
CA GLU A 126 12.37 25.18 16.33
C GLU A 126 11.05 25.97 16.21
N LEU A 127 10.26 25.97 17.28
CA LEU A 127 9.02 26.76 17.33
C LEU A 127 9.28 28.27 17.20
N LEU A 128 10.35 28.78 17.81
CA LEU A 128 10.72 30.19 17.72
C LEU A 128 11.07 30.57 16.26
N PHE A 129 11.90 29.77 15.59
CA PHE A 129 12.25 30.01 14.18
C PHE A 129 11.04 29.93 13.26
N GLU A 130 10.18 28.94 13.44
CA GLU A 130 8.93 28.80 12.67
C GLU A 130 8.06 30.06 12.83
N ARG A 131 7.93 30.61 14.05
CA ARG A 131 7.13 31.81 14.31
C ARG A 131 7.79 33.07 13.78
N LEU A 132 9.12 33.15 13.80
CA LEU A 132 9.86 34.28 13.20
C LEU A 132 9.69 34.31 11.68
N ASP A 133 9.78 33.16 11.02
CA ASP A 133 9.59 33.04 9.55
C ASP A 133 8.15 33.37 9.12
N ALA A 134 7.17 33.03 9.96
CA ALA A 134 5.76 33.28 9.65
C ALA A 134 5.30 34.73 10.00
N ALA A 135 6.11 35.50 10.69
CA ALA A 135 5.72 36.85 11.11
C ALA A 135 5.80 37.86 9.99
N VAL A 136 4.69 38.55 9.72
CA VAL A 136 4.56 39.53 8.61
C VAL A 136 4.91 40.95 9.08
N GLU A 137 4.66 41.30 10.36
CA GLU A 137 4.86 42.66 10.86
C GLU A 137 5.78 42.75 12.06
N ARG A 138 5.55 41.97 13.09
CA ARG A 138 6.32 42.10 14.34
C ARG A 138 6.26 40.80 15.19
N VAL A 139 7.40 40.47 15.80
CA VAL A 139 7.50 39.46 16.86
C VAL A 139 7.89 40.13 18.15
N VAL A 140 7.22 39.79 19.24
CA VAL A 140 7.58 40.22 20.60
C VAL A 140 7.93 38.98 21.40
N VAL A 141 9.18 38.92 21.88
CA VAL A 141 9.66 37.84 22.74
C VAL A 141 9.78 38.37 24.16
N ALA A 142 9.07 37.74 25.10
CA ALA A 142 9.19 37.98 26.51
C ALA A 142 9.82 36.77 27.19
N ALA A 143 10.90 36.94 27.90
CA ALA A 143 11.57 35.88 28.61
C ALA A 143 12.00 36.34 30.02
N ASP A 144 11.77 35.47 31.01
CA ASP A 144 12.16 35.75 32.40
C ASP A 144 13.69 35.62 32.63
N ALA A 145 14.34 34.77 31.82
CA ALA A 145 15.78 34.63 31.80
C ALA A 145 16.23 34.23 30.37
N VAL A 146 17.13 35.01 29.79
CA VAL A 146 17.82 34.64 28.56
C VAL A 146 19.14 33.99 28.96
N SER A 147 19.30 32.70 28.65
CA SER A 147 20.60 32.06 28.81
C SER A 147 21.60 32.72 27.84
N SER A 148 22.77 33.10 28.31
CA SER A 148 23.82 33.86 27.62
C SER A 148 24.43 33.16 26.38
N GLN A 149 23.78 32.19 25.81
CA GLN A 149 24.26 31.40 24.65
C GLN A 149 23.48 31.62 23.37
N VAL A 150 22.62 32.63 23.28
CA VAL A 150 21.97 32.99 22.00
C VAL A 150 22.72 34.19 21.44
N GLU A 151 23.72 33.96 20.61
CA GLU A 151 24.23 34.99 19.70
C GLU A 151 23.14 35.21 18.62
N ILE A 152 22.46 36.33 18.72
CA ILE A 152 21.60 36.83 17.64
C ILE A 152 22.58 37.51 16.67
N GLY A 153 22.85 36.83 15.53
CA GLY A 153 23.60 37.43 14.44
C GLY A 153 22.82 38.63 13.90
N GLU A 154 23.41 39.80 13.98
CA GLU A 154 22.97 40.97 13.22
C GLU A 154 23.44 40.80 11.78
N GLU A 155 22.49 40.76 10.83
CA GLU A 155 22.67 41.21 9.45
C GLU A 155 21.51 42.12 9.08
#